data_9b2a2f59a2f690a861b67f5be137b05b
#
_entry.id   9b2a2f59a2f690a861b67f5be137b05b
#
_cell.length_a   1.000
_cell.length_b   1.000
_cell.length_c   1.000
_cell.angle_alpha   90.00
_cell.angle_beta   90.00
_cell.angle_gamma   90.00
#
_symmetry.space_group_name_H-M   'P 1'
#
loop_
_entity.id
_entity.type
_entity.pdbx_description
1 polymer ?
#
loop_
_entity_poly.entity_id
_entity_poly.type
_entity_poly.pdbx_seq_one_letter_code
_entity_poly.pdbx_strand_id
1 'polypeptide(L)'
;MSEIFDFEDRWPELFDRLDVRERNAVRQSLAAGWHEGFEPTREHVENLTDYALGLIDLSEYQRRSRELVKRLMQNTNNKPTSL
;
A
#
# COMPACT_ATOMS: atom_id res chain seq x y z
N MET A 1 3.52 -1.97 20.55
CA MET A 1 3.60 -1.81 20.23
C MET A 1 4.06 -1.48 19.40
N SER A 2 4.46 -1.63 19.19
CA SER A 2 5.03 -1.32 18.55
C SER A 2 4.76 -1.24 17.41
N GLU A 3 4.25 -1.88 17.08
CA GLU A 3 3.91 -1.82 16.04
C GLU A 3 3.57 -0.64 15.75
N ILE A 4 4.15 -0.11 15.05
CA ILE A 4 3.97 1.11 14.85
C ILE A 4 3.29 1.31 13.60
N PHE A 5 2.14 1.81 13.59
CA PHE A 5 1.39 2.11 12.40
C PHE A 5 1.69 3.56 12.08
N ASP A 6 2.86 3.78 11.53
CA ASP A 6 3.37 5.13 11.37
C ASP A 6 3.53 5.54 9.91
N PHE A 7 2.68 5.06 9.03
CA PHE A 7 2.82 5.33 7.60
C PHE A 7 2.70 6.80 7.27
N GLU A 8 1.89 7.54 8.03
CA GLU A 8 1.78 8.98 7.81
C GLU A 8 3.07 9.69 8.13
N ASP A 9 3.79 9.19 9.13
CA ASP A 9 5.05 9.80 9.51
C ASP A 9 6.16 9.43 8.54
N ARG A 10 6.08 8.25 7.96
CA ARG A 10 7.09 7.81 7.02
C ARG A 10 6.96 8.52 5.69
N TRP A 11 5.75 8.74 5.23
CA TRP A 11 5.52 9.30 3.91
C TRP A 11 4.48 10.42 3.98
N PRO A 12 4.80 11.49 4.70
CA PRO A 12 3.82 12.56 4.90
C PRO A 12 3.37 13.19 3.60
N GLU A 13 4.22 13.21 2.59
CA GLU A 13 3.85 13.82 1.33
C GLU A 13 2.69 13.10 0.65
N LEU A 14 2.53 11.82 0.93
CA LEU A 14 1.42 11.06 0.35
C LEU A 14 0.12 11.36 1.08
N PHE A 15 0.18 11.53 2.38
CA PHE A 15 -1.01 11.76 3.19
C PHE A 15 -1.44 13.22 3.21
N ASP A 16 -0.51 14.13 2.98
CA ASP A 16 -0.84 15.55 2.96
C ASP A 16 -1.82 15.91 1.86
N ARG A 17 -1.89 15.12 0.82
CA ARG A 17 -2.80 15.34 -0.29
C ARG A 17 -4.24 14.97 0.04
N LEU A 18 -4.46 14.27 1.15
CA LEU A 18 -5.75 13.69 1.47
C LEU A 18 -6.51 14.55 2.46
N ASP A 19 -7.83 14.64 2.29
CA ASP A 19 -8.65 15.27 3.32
C ASP A 19 -8.87 14.25 4.45
N VAL A 20 -9.63 14.66 5.46
CA VAL A 20 -9.81 13.81 6.64
C VAL A 20 -10.49 12.49 6.29
N ARG A 21 -11.49 12.54 5.44
CA ARG A 21 -12.22 11.34 5.07
C ARG A 21 -11.35 10.38 4.27
N GLU A 22 -10.61 10.93 3.30
CA GLU A 22 -9.73 10.14 2.47
C GLU A 22 -8.62 9.52 3.30
N ARG A 23 -8.08 10.29 4.24
CA ARG A 23 -7.01 9.82 5.10
C ARG A 23 -7.50 8.66 5.97
N ASN A 24 -8.70 8.78 6.51
CA ASN A 24 -9.26 7.70 7.32
C ASN A 24 -9.48 6.44 6.51
N ALA A 25 -9.95 6.58 5.28
CA ALA A 25 -10.18 5.42 4.42
C ALA A 25 -8.86 4.71 4.11
N VAL A 26 -7.83 5.48 3.81
CA VAL A 26 -6.52 4.90 3.52
C VAL A 26 -5.97 4.22 4.78
N ARG A 27 -6.10 4.87 5.93
CA ARG A 27 -5.64 4.27 7.16
C ARG A 27 -6.30 2.96 7.45
N GLN A 28 -7.61 2.87 7.24
CA GLN A 28 -8.33 1.64 7.50
C GLN A 28 -7.88 0.52 6.57
N SER A 29 -7.64 0.84 5.31
CA SER A 29 -7.14 -0.15 4.37
C SER A 29 -5.77 -0.66 4.77
N LEU A 30 -4.90 0.26 5.18
CA LEU A 30 -3.55 -0.13 5.59
C LEU A 30 -3.59 -0.95 6.88
N ALA A 31 -4.48 -0.59 7.79
CA ALA A 31 -4.61 -1.33 9.05
C ALA A 31 -5.06 -2.75 8.81
N ALA A 32 -5.99 -2.94 7.88
CA ALA A 32 -6.47 -4.28 7.57
C ALA A 32 -5.34 -5.15 7.05
N GLY A 33 -4.54 -4.62 6.15
CA GLY A 33 -3.39 -5.37 5.64
C GLY A 33 -2.35 -5.63 6.70
N TRP A 34 -2.13 -4.64 7.57
CA TRP A 34 -1.17 -4.77 8.66
C TRP A 34 -1.55 -5.91 9.59
N HIS A 35 -2.84 -6.01 9.90
CA HIS A 35 -3.32 -7.09 10.77
C HIS A 35 -3.12 -8.46 10.15
N GLU A 36 -3.06 -8.51 8.82
CA GLU A 36 -2.84 -9.77 8.14
C GLU A 36 -1.36 -10.03 7.90
N GLY A 37 -0.50 -9.18 8.40
CA GLY A 37 0.93 -9.38 8.26
C GLY A 37 1.55 -8.74 7.04
N PHE A 38 0.77 -7.97 6.28
CA PHE A 38 1.29 -7.33 5.10
C PHE A 38 1.90 -5.98 5.47
N GLU A 39 3.15 -5.79 5.10
CA GLU A 39 3.80 -4.52 5.36
C GLU A 39 3.88 -3.74 4.05
N PRO A 40 3.13 -2.67 3.92
CA PRO A 40 3.08 -1.95 2.64
C PRO A 40 4.37 -1.20 2.36
N THR A 41 4.68 -1.07 1.09
CA THR A 41 5.80 -0.25 0.65
C THR A 41 5.27 1.13 0.31
N ARG A 42 6.18 2.06 0.05
CA ARG A 42 5.79 3.40 -0.36
C ARG A 42 4.95 3.34 -1.62
N GLU A 43 5.33 2.48 -2.56
CA GLU A 43 4.58 2.36 -3.81
C GLU A 43 3.15 1.89 -3.58
N HIS A 44 2.98 0.97 -2.65
CA HIS A 44 1.64 0.50 -2.34
C HIS A 44 0.81 1.62 -1.72
N VAL A 45 1.39 2.38 -0.81
CA VAL A 45 0.69 3.49 -0.18
C VAL A 45 0.37 4.58 -1.21
N GLU A 46 1.29 4.83 -2.12
CA GLU A 46 1.04 5.82 -3.17
C GLU A 46 -0.12 5.39 -4.06
N ASN A 47 -0.16 4.12 -4.44
CA ASN A 47 -1.25 3.57 -5.24
C ASN A 47 -2.59 3.76 -4.52
N LEU A 48 -2.61 3.50 -3.24
CA LEU A 48 -3.81 3.61 -2.44
C LEU A 48 -4.26 5.08 -2.29
N THR A 49 -3.32 5.99 -2.08
CA THR A 49 -3.67 7.40 -1.97
C THR A 49 -4.12 7.96 -3.32
N ASP A 50 -3.52 7.50 -4.42
CA ASP A 50 -3.96 7.90 -5.75
C ASP A 50 -5.40 7.49 -5.99
N TYR A 51 -5.75 6.29 -5.56
CA TYR A 51 -7.11 5.82 -5.69
C TYR A 51 -8.06 6.64 -4.80
N ALA A 52 -7.66 6.92 -3.58
CA ALA A 52 -8.49 7.70 -2.66
C ALA A 52 -8.75 9.10 -3.20
N LEU A 53 -7.77 9.66 -3.91
CA LEU A 53 -7.92 10.98 -4.50
C LEU A 53 -8.71 10.98 -5.79
N GLY A 54 -9.05 9.84 -6.31
CA GLY A 54 -9.76 9.75 -7.57
C GLY A 54 -8.89 9.94 -8.79
N LEU A 55 -7.57 9.89 -8.62
CA LEU A 55 -6.67 10.04 -9.74
C LEU A 55 -6.66 8.80 -10.62
N ILE A 56 -6.98 7.67 -10.05
CA ILE A 56 -7.11 6.42 -10.79
C ILE A 56 -8.39 5.75 -10.33
N ASP A 57 -8.94 4.89 -11.16
CA ASP A 57 -10.17 4.18 -10.80
C ASP A 57 -9.81 2.84 -10.15
N LEU A 58 -10.83 2.10 -9.75
CA LEU A 58 -10.64 0.83 -9.06
C LEU A 58 -9.88 -0.16 -9.92
N SER A 59 -10.21 -0.19 -11.19
CA SER A 59 -9.57 -1.12 -12.12
C SER A 59 -8.07 -0.88 -12.19
N GLU A 60 -7.67 0.37 -12.29
CA GLU A 60 -6.26 0.72 -12.35
C GLU A 60 -5.58 0.44 -11.00
N TYR A 61 -6.28 0.75 -9.90
CA TYR A 61 -5.74 0.46 -8.57
C TYR A 61 -5.46 -1.04 -8.42
N GLN A 62 -6.39 -1.86 -8.85
CA GLN A 62 -6.22 -3.32 -8.76
C GLN A 62 -5.10 -3.81 -9.65
N ARG A 63 -4.99 -3.23 -10.85
CA ARG A 63 -3.91 -3.62 -11.76
C ARG A 63 -2.55 -3.30 -11.15
N ARG A 64 -2.40 -2.11 -10.57
CA ARG A 64 -1.16 -1.72 -9.94
C ARG A 64 -0.84 -2.57 -8.72
N SER A 65 -1.88 -2.91 -7.96
CA SER A 65 -1.69 -3.76 -6.79
C SER A 65 -1.17 -5.14 -7.20
N ARG A 66 -1.72 -5.69 -8.27
CA ARG A 66 -1.25 -6.97 -8.76
C ARG A 66 0.21 -6.91 -9.23
N GLU A 67 0.56 -5.80 -9.88
CA GLU A 67 1.93 -5.64 -10.32
C GLU A 67 2.90 -5.54 -9.15
N LEU A 68 2.51 -4.83 -8.12
CA LEU A 68 3.35 -4.70 -6.94
C LEU A 68 3.55 -6.04 -6.24
N VAL A 69 2.47 -6.80 -6.12
CA VAL A 69 2.55 -8.12 -5.50
C VAL A 69 3.43 -9.04 -6.32
N LYS A 70 3.27 -8.99 -7.64
CA LYS A 70 4.08 -9.79 -8.51
C LYS A 70 5.56 -9.50 -8.35
N ARG A 71 5.92 -8.24 -8.25
CA ARG A 71 7.32 -7.88 -8.05
C ARG A 71 7.85 -8.38 -6.74
N LEU A 72 7.04 -8.29 -5.68
CA LEU A 72 7.45 -8.82 -4.39
C LEU A 72 7.64 -10.32 -4.45
N MET A 73 6.75 -11.01 -5.12
CA MET A 73 6.87 -12.46 -5.22
C MET A 73 8.05 -12.86 -6.07
N GLN A 74 8.33 -12.12 -7.10
CA GLN A 74 9.50 -12.42 -7.91
C GLN A 74 10.78 -12.23 -7.15
N ASN A 75 10.84 -11.20 -6.34
CA ASN A 75 12.00 -11.00 -5.52
C ASN A 75 12.19 -12.11 -4.53
N THR A 76 11.12 -12.62 -3.98
CA THR A 76 11.19 -13.67 -3.02
C THR A 76 11.47 -14.96 -3.65
N ASN A 77 10.99 -15.20 -4.85
CA ASN A 77 11.11 -16.41 -5.50
C ASN A 77 12.23 -16.51 -6.32
N ASN A 78 13.11 -15.59 -6.36
CA ASN A 78 14.13 -15.75 -7.18
C ASN A 78 14.99 -16.74 -6.81
N LYS A 79 14.84 -17.44 -5.89
CA LYS A 79 15.59 -18.41 -5.54
C LYS A 79 15.27 -19.52 -6.13
N PRO A 80 15.83 -20.05 -6.47
CA PRO A 80 15.68 -21.09 -7.19
C PRO A 80 15.15 -22.18 -6.77
N THR A 81 14.87 -22.43 -6.78
CA THR A 81 14.50 -23.24 -6.54
C THR A 81 14.27 -24.00 -7.03
N SER A 82 14.44 -24.15 -7.15
CA SER A 82 14.26 -24.79 -7.47
C SER A 82 14.03 -25.53 -7.60
N LEU A 83 14.02 -25.83 -7.51
CA LEU A 83 13.83 -26.63 -7.58
C LEU A 83 13.54 -26.97 -7.79
#